data_c9dc855f768feed83e57f9b7f60a386c
#
_entry.id   c9dc855f768feed83e57f9b7f60a386c
#
_cell.length_a   1.000
_cell.length_b   1.000
_cell.length_c   1.000
_cell.angle_alpha   90.00
_cell.angle_beta   90.00
_cell.angle_gamma   90.00
#
_symmetry.space_group_name_H-M   'P 1'
#
loop_
_entity.id
_entity.type
_entity.pdbx_description
1 polymer ?
#
loop_
_entity_poly.entity_id
_entity_poly.type
_entity_poly.pdbx_seq_one_letter_code
_entity_poly.pdbx_strand_id
1 'polypeptide(L)'
;MLRMSRRELPEPLCGVAVERGIAVPAGDGVTLVTDHYVPLTDGPRPALLVRSPYGRGFPWDYVYGALFAGQGFHVIIQSCRGTGGSGGEFEPFRDDAADGQAAVAWLRQQEWFNGALGTVGASYLGYTQWALATDPPPELGAMAVQVGSDDFQQFLYPGGVFALEATLTGTTAMLSMEHGFARFALAIARLLRHRRRAERDLPLIDAYPAAFGRRAAFFEGWLAHPDPADPYWAPRRAPVAAQLVPPANLLTGWWDVCLDPTLAQYRRLRAAGREVRLTVGPWDHTSGFNREMPVLFGEALGWLQAHLCGDHSGLPDQPVRVHVGEIGGPGEWRDLADWPPPGACSQLWHLHGDGTLAAGPPARPAVSSLRYDPAAPTPSVGGPSMDRNNAGPRRNDRLEARADVLTFTGPALGEPLEVIGPVSIRLQVRGSSPHFDVFARLCDVDAKGHSWNVCDGLVRLGDGSTAGTEGTGGAGGTSRRGGTGGTGGTGGTGEHPWSDITVPMSATAHRFGAGHRVRVQVSGGAHPRFARNTGTGDPIATATRLVPVDIEIGHGASLPCVLSGPASAAGPAR
;
A
#
# COMPACT_ATOMS: atom_id res chain seq x y z
N MET A 1 -7.33 -2.99 -22.49
CA MET A 1 -8.64 -3.55 -22.82
C MET A 1 -8.86 -4.70 -21.86
N LEU A 2 -9.86 -4.60 -20.99
CA LEU A 2 -10.23 -5.63 -20.01
C LEU A 2 -10.62 -6.92 -20.76
N ARG A 3 -9.72 -7.88 -20.86
CA ARG A 3 -10.08 -9.25 -21.21
C ARG A 3 -10.55 -9.96 -19.94
N MET A 4 -11.75 -9.60 -19.50
CA MET A 4 -12.43 -10.37 -18.46
C MET A 4 -12.93 -11.65 -19.11
N SER A 5 -12.52 -12.79 -18.54
CA SER A 5 -13.13 -14.07 -18.83
C SER A 5 -14.51 -14.06 -18.17
N ARG A 6 -15.56 -13.73 -18.92
CA ARG A 6 -16.97 -13.80 -18.44
C ARG A 6 -17.34 -15.20 -17.89
N ARG A 7 -16.56 -16.23 -18.18
CA ARG A 7 -16.81 -17.60 -17.76
C ARG A 7 -16.50 -17.87 -16.28
N GLU A 8 -15.85 -16.92 -15.58
CA GLU A 8 -15.44 -17.09 -14.18
C GLU A 8 -16.23 -16.21 -13.20
N LEU A 9 -17.11 -15.35 -13.71
CA LEU A 9 -18.04 -14.57 -12.88
C LEU A 9 -19.34 -15.34 -12.69
N PRO A 10 -20.02 -15.24 -11.53
CA PRO A 10 -21.32 -15.86 -11.34
C PRO A 10 -22.35 -15.27 -12.30
N GLU A 11 -23.25 -16.12 -12.80
CA GLU A 11 -24.35 -15.68 -13.64
C GLU A 11 -25.28 -14.75 -12.85
N PRO A 12 -25.82 -13.69 -13.48
CA PRO A 12 -26.76 -12.82 -12.80
C PRO A 12 -28.06 -13.55 -12.43
N LEU A 13 -28.51 -13.34 -11.21
CA LEU A 13 -29.76 -13.94 -10.69
C LEU A 13 -31.00 -13.18 -11.16
N CYS A 14 -30.85 -11.90 -11.53
CA CYS A 14 -31.96 -11.05 -11.97
C CYS A 14 -31.49 -10.01 -13.00
N GLY A 15 -32.47 -9.39 -13.67
CA GLY A 15 -32.24 -8.21 -14.50
C GLY A 15 -31.91 -6.98 -13.65
N VAL A 16 -31.35 -5.95 -14.29
CA VAL A 16 -30.96 -4.69 -13.64
C VAL A 16 -31.52 -3.50 -14.40
N ALA A 17 -32.23 -2.61 -13.71
CA ALA A 17 -32.56 -1.27 -14.19
C ALA A 17 -31.62 -0.23 -13.59
N VAL A 18 -31.50 0.95 -14.20
CA VAL A 18 -30.59 2.00 -13.73
C VAL A 18 -31.29 3.35 -13.70
N GLU A 19 -31.35 3.97 -12.54
CA GLU A 19 -31.77 5.36 -12.35
C GLU A 19 -30.54 6.24 -12.17
N ARG A 20 -30.41 7.26 -13.01
CA ARG A 20 -29.18 8.07 -13.06
C ARG A 20 -29.42 9.51 -12.60
N GLY A 21 -28.40 10.10 -11.98
CA GLY A 21 -28.38 11.52 -11.64
C GLY A 21 -29.30 11.90 -10.50
N ILE A 22 -29.58 10.99 -9.58
CA ILE A 22 -30.37 11.25 -8.37
C ILE A 22 -29.62 12.28 -7.51
N ALA A 23 -30.34 13.33 -7.12
CA ALA A 23 -29.83 14.37 -6.22
C ALA A 23 -29.97 13.93 -4.76
N VAL A 24 -28.88 13.66 -4.10
CA VAL A 24 -28.84 13.31 -2.66
C VAL A 24 -28.32 14.53 -1.88
N PRO A 25 -29.11 15.12 -0.96
CA PRO A 25 -28.67 16.28 -0.19
C PRO A 25 -27.65 15.88 0.87
N ALA A 26 -26.52 16.59 0.94
CA ALA A 26 -25.63 16.61 2.07
C ALA A 26 -26.12 17.59 3.14
N GLY A 27 -25.72 17.40 4.41
CA GLY A 27 -26.24 18.17 5.53
C GLY A 27 -25.95 19.68 5.50
N ASP A 28 -25.01 20.12 4.66
CA ASP A 28 -24.57 21.50 4.49
C ASP A 28 -25.16 22.20 3.23
N GLY A 29 -26.16 21.60 2.60
CA GLY A 29 -26.82 22.13 1.40
C GLY A 29 -26.14 21.78 0.09
N VAL A 30 -25.03 21.02 0.11
CA VAL A 30 -24.41 20.46 -1.09
C VAL A 30 -25.25 19.30 -1.60
N THR A 31 -25.34 19.16 -2.93
CA THR A 31 -26.00 18.02 -3.57
C THR A 31 -24.98 17.03 -4.10
N LEU A 32 -25.12 15.77 -3.73
CA LEU A 32 -24.29 14.68 -4.20
C LEU A 32 -25.03 13.89 -5.29
N VAL A 33 -24.41 13.77 -6.46
CA VAL A 33 -25.06 13.08 -7.61
C VAL A 33 -24.80 11.58 -7.52
N THR A 34 -25.89 10.82 -7.67
CA THR A 34 -25.93 9.39 -7.38
C THR A 34 -26.61 8.64 -8.53
N ASP A 35 -26.11 7.45 -8.85
CA ASP A 35 -26.78 6.50 -9.75
C ASP A 35 -27.20 5.28 -8.92
N HIS A 36 -28.43 4.80 -9.14
CA HIS A 36 -29.02 3.65 -8.47
C HIS A 36 -29.22 2.50 -9.46
N TYR A 37 -28.57 1.39 -9.20
CA TYR A 37 -28.74 0.13 -9.93
C TYR A 37 -29.75 -0.72 -9.19
N VAL A 38 -30.90 -0.90 -9.79
CA VAL A 38 -32.08 -1.55 -9.20
C VAL A 38 -32.13 -3.01 -9.65
N PRO A 39 -32.04 -3.99 -8.73
CA PRO A 39 -32.28 -5.38 -9.07
C PRO A 39 -33.76 -5.58 -9.37
N LEU A 40 -34.08 -6.23 -10.48
CA LEU A 40 -35.46 -6.54 -10.84
C LEU A 40 -35.93 -7.78 -10.08
N THR A 41 -36.21 -7.60 -8.78
CA THR A 41 -36.67 -8.61 -7.84
C THR A 41 -37.84 -8.07 -7.02
N ASP A 42 -38.61 -8.96 -6.39
CA ASP A 42 -39.71 -8.55 -5.53
C ASP A 42 -39.24 -8.13 -4.13
N GLY A 43 -39.90 -7.13 -3.56
CA GLY A 43 -39.75 -6.65 -2.19
C GLY A 43 -38.46 -5.88 -1.87
N PRO A 44 -38.36 -5.33 -0.66
CA PRO A 44 -37.16 -4.60 -0.21
C PRO A 44 -35.94 -5.51 -0.10
N ARG A 45 -34.75 -4.97 -0.46
CA ARG A 45 -33.49 -5.70 -0.49
C ARG A 45 -32.37 -4.91 0.21
N PRO A 46 -31.25 -5.56 0.55
CA PRO A 46 -30.07 -4.86 1.05
C PRO A 46 -29.51 -3.88 0.02
N ALA A 47 -28.88 -2.80 0.50
CA ALA A 47 -28.18 -1.83 -0.32
C ALA A 47 -26.66 -1.95 -0.20
N LEU A 48 -25.95 -1.67 -1.29
CA LEU A 48 -24.51 -1.47 -1.32
C LEU A 48 -24.20 -0.02 -1.69
N LEU A 49 -23.47 0.67 -0.83
CA LEU A 49 -23.00 2.03 -1.06
C LEU A 49 -21.56 2.02 -1.58
N VAL A 50 -21.37 2.64 -2.75
CA VAL A 50 -20.08 2.86 -3.40
C VAL A 50 -19.89 4.35 -3.60
N ARG A 51 -18.89 4.98 -2.95
CA ARG A 51 -18.62 6.41 -3.12
C ARG A 51 -17.30 6.59 -3.84
N SER A 52 -17.29 7.39 -4.91
CA SER A 52 -16.23 7.46 -5.90
C SER A 52 -15.89 8.88 -6.31
N PRO A 53 -14.62 9.32 -6.24
CA PRO A 53 -14.16 10.54 -6.88
C PRO A 53 -13.93 10.37 -8.38
N TYR A 54 -13.94 9.14 -8.87
CA TYR A 54 -13.59 8.78 -10.25
C TYR A 54 -14.78 8.82 -11.21
N GLY A 55 -15.92 9.35 -10.76
CA GLY A 55 -17.18 9.31 -11.48
C GLY A 55 -17.96 8.01 -11.26
N ARG A 56 -19.11 7.87 -11.98
CA ARG A 56 -20.07 6.76 -11.83
C ARG A 56 -20.18 5.88 -13.08
N GLY A 57 -19.48 6.25 -14.17
CA GLY A 57 -19.45 5.48 -15.42
C GLY A 57 -18.41 4.37 -15.43
N PHE A 58 -18.11 3.85 -16.62
CA PHE A 58 -17.14 2.77 -16.81
C PHE A 58 -15.76 3.10 -16.21
N PRO A 59 -15.14 2.16 -15.47
CA PRO A 59 -15.56 0.75 -15.27
C PRO A 59 -16.48 0.51 -14.06
N TRP A 60 -16.76 1.52 -13.24
CA TRP A 60 -17.43 1.38 -11.94
C TRP A 60 -18.90 0.98 -12.07
N ASP A 61 -19.57 1.50 -13.10
CA ASP A 61 -20.95 1.14 -13.46
C ASP A 61 -21.11 -0.36 -13.71
N TYR A 62 -20.13 -1.00 -14.31
CA TYR A 62 -20.15 -2.44 -14.56
C TYR A 62 -19.65 -3.22 -13.33
N VAL A 63 -18.46 -2.89 -12.82
CA VAL A 63 -17.76 -3.65 -11.78
C VAL A 63 -18.51 -3.66 -10.45
N TYR A 64 -19.04 -2.52 -10.04
CA TYR A 64 -19.81 -2.41 -8.81
C TYR A 64 -21.32 -2.32 -9.08
N GLY A 65 -21.75 -1.54 -10.05
CA GLY A 65 -23.17 -1.35 -10.34
C GLY A 65 -23.84 -2.62 -10.83
N ALA A 66 -23.57 -2.99 -12.09
CA ALA A 66 -24.30 -4.06 -12.75
C ALA A 66 -24.04 -5.45 -12.17
N LEU A 67 -22.76 -5.77 -11.79
CA LEU A 67 -22.43 -7.09 -11.28
C LEU A 67 -23.11 -7.39 -9.94
N PHE A 68 -23.08 -6.48 -8.97
CA PHE A 68 -23.70 -6.70 -7.67
C PHE A 68 -25.24 -6.55 -7.74
N ALA A 69 -25.77 -5.63 -8.56
CA ALA A 69 -27.20 -5.53 -8.73
C ALA A 69 -27.78 -6.79 -9.39
N GLY A 70 -27.06 -7.41 -10.34
CA GLY A 70 -27.41 -8.70 -10.91
C GLY A 70 -27.46 -9.85 -9.89
N GLN A 71 -26.87 -9.69 -8.71
CA GLN A 71 -26.93 -10.63 -7.57
C GLN A 71 -28.00 -10.26 -6.54
N GLY A 72 -28.87 -9.30 -6.84
CA GLY A 72 -30.03 -8.95 -6.02
C GLY A 72 -29.82 -7.84 -5.00
N PHE A 73 -28.74 -7.07 -5.07
CA PHE A 73 -28.50 -5.90 -4.23
C PHE A 73 -28.96 -4.61 -4.92
N HIS A 74 -29.55 -3.67 -4.19
CA HIS A 74 -29.61 -2.29 -4.64
C HIS A 74 -28.21 -1.69 -4.57
N VAL A 75 -27.67 -1.19 -5.68
CA VAL A 75 -26.33 -0.60 -5.66
C VAL A 75 -26.39 0.89 -5.91
N ILE A 76 -25.84 1.65 -4.99
CA ILE A 76 -25.80 3.11 -5.00
C ILE A 76 -24.37 3.54 -5.29
N ILE A 77 -24.14 4.07 -6.51
CA ILE A 77 -22.85 4.68 -6.85
C ILE A 77 -22.99 6.19 -6.75
N GLN A 78 -22.33 6.79 -5.77
CA GLN A 78 -22.37 8.22 -5.49
C GLN A 78 -21.02 8.87 -5.84
N SER A 79 -21.04 9.97 -6.59
CA SER A 79 -19.85 10.80 -6.76
C SER A 79 -19.53 11.55 -5.49
N CYS A 80 -18.24 11.55 -5.10
CA CYS A 80 -17.75 12.36 -3.99
C CYS A 80 -17.97 13.86 -4.28
N ARG A 81 -17.98 14.65 -3.25
CA ARG A 81 -18.12 16.12 -3.29
C ARG A 81 -17.15 16.72 -4.31
N GLY A 82 -17.62 17.67 -5.13
CA GLY A 82 -16.84 18.35 -6.17
C GLY A 82 -16.42 17.49 -7.36
N THR A 83 -16.96 16.26 -7.50
CA THR A 83 -16.64 15.36 -8.62
C THR A 83 -17.91 14.84 -9.31
N GLY A 84 -17.81 14.45 -10.58
CA GLY A 84 -18.85 13.75 -11.34
C GLY A 84 -20.21 14.45 -11.33
N GLY A 85 -20.26 15.77 -11.21
CA GLY A 85 -21.46 16.59 -11.14
C GLY A 85 -21.99 16.84 -9.73
N SER A 86 -21.41 16.27 -8.68
CA SER A 86 -21.69 16.63 -7.29
C SER A 86 -21.23 18.05 -7.00
N GLY A 87 -21.99 18.78 -6.19
CA GLY A 87 -21.65 20.13 -5.76
C GLY A 87 -20.48 20.19 -4.79
N GLY A 88 -20.12 21.42 -4.39
CA GLY A 88 -19.00 21.68 -3.49
C GLY A 88 -17.64 21.61 -4.17
N GLU A 89 -16.59 21.58 -3.37
CA GLU A 89 -15.18 21.52 -3.80
C GLU A 89 -14.58 20.16 -3.48
N PHE A 90 -13.83 19.58 -4.42
CA PHE A 90 -13.13 18.32 -4.19
C PHE A 90 -11.84 18.56 -3.44
N GLU A 91 -11.83 18.18 -2.18
CA GLU A 91 -10.64 18.07 -1.38
C GLU A 91 -10.51 16.64 -0.86
N PRO A 92 -9.56 15.86 -1.39
CA PRO A 92 -9.50 14.43 -1.12
C PRO A 92 -9.46 14.12 0.39
N PHE A 93 -10.28 13.14 0.79
CA PHE A 93 -10.32 12.54 2.14
C PHE A 93 -10.91 13.44 3.25
N ARG A 94 -11.32 14.68 2.96
CA ARG A 94 -11.75 15.63 4.00
C ARG A 94 -13.21 15.44 4.44
N ASP A 95 -14.13 15.39 3.47
CA ASP A 95 -15.57 15.46 3.74
C ASP A 95 -16.27 14.09 3.63
N ASP A 96 -15.52 13.01 3.37
CA ASP A 96 -16.08 11.69 3.05
C ASP A 96 -16.90 11.05 4.18
N ALA A 97 -16.56 11.33 5.44
CA ALA A 97 -17.33 10.82 6.58
C ALA A 97 -18.72 11.44 6.65
N ALA A 98 -18.82 12.77 6.61
CA ALA A 98 -20.09 13.50 6.68
C ALA A 98 -20.98 13.20 5.45
N ASP A 99 -20.39 13.16 4.26
CA ASP A 99 -21.10 12.83 3.02
C ASP A 99 -21.61 11.38 3.01
N GLY A 100 -20.87 10.46 3.62
CA GLY A 100 -21.29 9.07 3.81
C GLY A 100 -22.51 8.96 4.72
N GLN A 101 -22.54 9.69 5.84
CA GLN A 101 -23.69 9.76 6.73
C GLN A 101 -24.92 10.36 6.02
N ALA A 102 -24.74 11.40 5.21
CA ALA A 102 -25.83 11.98 4.43
C ALA A 102 -26.41 10.98 3.41
N ALA A 103 -25.57 10.18 2.75
CA ALA A 103 -26.03 9.11 1.87
C ALA A 103 -26.89 8.07 2.62
N VAL A 104 -26.47 7.67 3.83
CA VAL A 104 -27.26 6.75 4.67
C VAL A 104 -28.57 7.38 5.12
N ALA A 105 -28.57 8.66 5.49
CA ALA A 105 -29.82 9.37 5.85
C ALA A 105 -30.82 9.42 4.69
N TRP A 106 -30.34 9.53 3.46
CA TRP A 106 -31.17 9.43 2.26
C TRP A 106 -31.67 8.00 2.03
N LEU A 107 -30.82 6.97 2.23
CA LEU A 107 -31.21 5.56 2.09
C LEU A 107 -32.37 5.18 3.01
N ARG A 108 -32.40 5.67 4.25
CA ARG A 108 -33.47 5.43 5.23
C ARG A 108 -34.85 5.88 4.76
N GLN A 109 -34.92 6.76 3.76
CA GLN A 109 -36.16 7.29 3.22
C GLN A 109 -36.68 6.47 2.01
N GLN A 110 -35.95 5.44 1.58
CA GLN A 110 -36.28 4.67 0.40
C GLN A 110 -37.13 3.44 0.75
N GLU A 111 -38.30 3.29 0.14
CA GLU A 111 -39.20 2.16 0.40
C GLU A 111 -38.62 0.80 0.00
N TRP A 112 -37.69 0.78 -0.97
CA TRP A 112 -37.01 -0.43 -1.43
C TRP A 112 -35.87 -0.88 -0.51
N PHE A 113 -35.42 -0.06 0.43
CA PHE A 113 -34.32 -0.37 1.34
C PHE A 113 -34.83 -1.17 2.54
N ASN A 114 -34.29 -2.36 2.77
CA ASN A 114 -34.71 -3.23 3.88
C ASN A 114 -34.00 -2.95 5.21
N GLY A 115 -33.15 -1.90 5.27
CA GLY A 115 -32.38 -1.56 6.49
C GLY A 115 -31.02 -2.25 6.59
N ALA A 116 -30.63 -3.13 5.66
CA ALA A 116 -29.31 -3.76 5.63
C ALA A 116 -28.41 -3.08 4.60
N LEU A 117 -27.30 -2.49 5.07
CA LEU A 117 -26.32 -1.76 4.26
C LEU A 117 -24.98 -2.48 4.26
N GLY A 118 -24.41 -2.62 3.08
CA GLY A 118 -23.00 -2.96 2.88
C GLY A 118 -22.25 -1.87 2.14
N THR A 119 -20.93 -1.92 2.21
CA THR A 119 -20.05 -1.08 1.40
C THR A 119 -19.06 -1.93 0.63
N VAL A 120 -18.72 -1.52 -0.60
CA VAL A 120 -17.75 -2.20 -1.44
C VAL A 120 -17.00 -1.19 -2.29
N GLY A 121 -15.72 -1.43 -2.52
CA GLY A 121 -14.94 -0.59 -3.42
C GLY A 121 -13.45 -0.62 -3.15
N ALA A 122 -12.69 -0.15 -4.15
CA ALA A 122 -11.25 -0.22 -4.19
C ALA A 122 -10.60 1.16 -4.06
N SER A 123 -9.39 1.18 -3.51
CA SER A 123 -8.56 2.37 -3.44
C SER A 123 -9.26 3.50 -2.66
N TYR A 124 -9.52 4.65 -3.26
CA TYR A 124 -10.30 5.72 -2.65
C TYR A 124 -11.71 5.26 -2.23
N LEU A 125 -12.36 4.38 -3.02
CA LEU A 125 -13.65 3.81 -2.66
C LEU A 125 -13.54 2.89 -1.42
N GLY A 126 -12.34 2.36 -1.14
CA GLY A 126 -12.00 1.69 0.11
C GLY A 126 -11.89 2.67 1.27
N TYR A 127 -11.24 3.82 1.07
CA TYR A 127 -11.17 4.87 2.09
C TYR A 127 -12.55 5.39 2.49
N THR A 128 -13.47 5.61 1.54
CA THR A 128 -14.83 6.09 1.84
C THR A 128 -15.61 5.16 2.77
N GLN A 129 -15.30 3.85 2.75
CA GLN A 129 -15.88 2.87 3.67
C GLN A 129 -15.34 3.09 5.09
N TRP A 130 -14.03 3.28 5.22
CA TRP A 130 -13.41 3.60 6.50
C TRP A 130 -13.91 4.94 7.06
N ALA A 131 -14.06 5.95 6.20
CA ALA A 131 -14.61 7.23 6.57
C ALA A 131 -16.04 7.10 7.17
N LEU A 132 -16.90 6.29 6.56
CA LEU A 132 -18.23 5.98 7.11
C LEU A 132 -18.14 5.19 8.44
N ALA A 133 -17.15 4.29 8.55
CA ALA A 133 -16.96 3.46 9.74
C ALA A 133 -16.31 4.21 10.93
N THR A 134 -16.00 5.50 10.80
CA THR A 134 -15.59 6.33 11.96
C THR A 134 -16.73 6.52 12.96
N ASP A 135 -17.96 6.58 12.45
CA ASP A 135 -19.20 6.58 13.21
C ASP A 135 -20.20 5.66 12.47
N PRO A 136 -20.07 4.32 12.63
CA PRO A 136 -20.79 3.39 11.78
C PRO A 136 -22.29 3.44 12.05
N PRO A 137 -23.12 3.71 11.03
CA PRO A 137 -24.56 3.68 11.18
C PRO A 137 -25.05 2.25 11.49
N PRO A 138 -26.14 2.07 12.23
CA PRO A 138 -26.61 0.75 12.66
C PRO A 138 -26.98 -0.17 11.49
N GLU A 139 -27.30 0.38 10.33
CA GLU A 139 -27.59 -0.37 9.11
C GLU A 139 -26.33 -1.00 8.47
N LEU A 140 -25.13 -0.49 8.77
CA LEU A 140 -23.89 -0.96 8.16
C LEU A 140 -23.49 -2.34 8.73
N GLY A 141 -23.92 -3.38 8.03
CA GLY A 141 -23.70 -4.78 8.41
C GLY A 141 -22.43 -5.41 7.88
N ALA A 142 -21.84 -4.88 6.79
CA ALA A 142 -20.65 -5.45 6.18
C ALA A 142 -19.84 -4.43 5.36
N MET A 143 -18.53 -4.63 5.33
CA MET A 143 -17.58 -3.87 4.49
C MET A 143 -16.75 -4.82 3.63
N ALA A 144 -16.55 -4.49 2.33
CA ALA A 144 -15.64 -5.20 1.43
C ALA A 144 -14.62 -4.19 0.87
N VAL A 145 -13.50 -4.05 1.57
CA VAL A 145 -12.46 -3.06 1.28
C VAL A 145 -11.38 -3.69 0.40
N GLN A 146 -11.23 -3.17 -0.81
CA GLN A 146 -10.26 -3.64 -1.78
C GLN A 146 -9.15 -2.61 -1.95
N VAL A 147 -7.89 -3.03 -1.79
CA VAL A 147 -6.69 -2.19 -2.01
C VAL A 147 -6.82 -0.78 -1.41
N GLY A 148 -7.33 -0.68 -0.17
CA GLY A 148 -7.68 0.58 0.49
C GLY A 148 -6.94 0.82 1.79
N SER A 149 -6.86 2.09 2.21
CA SER A 149 -6.26 2.51 3.48
C SER A 149 -7.23 3.41 4.26
N ASP A 150 -7.18 3.35 5.58
CA ASP A 150 -7.88 4.26 6.51
C ASP A 150 -7.03 5.49 6.88
N ASP A 151 -5.73 5.43 6.64
CA ASP A 151 -4.80 6.55 6.84
C ASP A 151 -4.03 6.83 5.57
N PHE A 152 -4.42 7.91 4.88
CA PHE A 152 -3.82 8.29 3.62
C PHE A 152 -2.42 8.89 3.78
N GLN A 153 -2.10 9.48 4.94
CA GLN A 153 -0.77 9.99 5.21
C GLN A 153 0.28 8.86 5.21
N GLN A 154 -0.04 7.70 5.79
CA GLN A 154 0.85 6.53 5.75
C GLN A 154 1.07 6.00 4.32
N PHE A 155 0.06 6.09 3.46
CA PHE A 155 0.18 5.77 2.04
C PHE A 155 1.12 6.74 1.31
N LEU A 156 0.99 8.05 1.62
CA LEU A 156 1.82 9.08 0.99
C LEU A 156 3.27 9.09 1.47
N TYR A 157 3.51 8.70 2.73
CA TYR A 157 4.81 8.78 3.38
C TYR A 157 5.25 7.45 4.02
N PRO A 158 5.28 6.34 3.26
CA PRO A 158 5.76 5.07 3.80
C PRO A 158 7.24 5.21 4.22
N GLY A 159 7.55 4.80 5.46
CA GLY A 159 8.90 4.97 6.01
C GLY A 159 9.37 6.43 6.15
N GLY A 160 8.44 7.40 6.14
CA GLY A 160 8.72 8.84 6.21
C GLY A 160 9.13 9.46 4.87
N VAL A 161 9.00 8.75 3.75
CA VAL A 161 9.44 9.21 2.42
C VAL A 161 8.26 9.37 1.48
N PHE A 162 8.16 10.49 0.82
CA PHE A 162 7.06 10.78 -0.10
C PHE A 162 7.02 9.79 -1.27
N ALA A 163 5.91 9.08 -1.43
CA ALA A 163 5.65 8.10 -2.48
C ALA A 163 5.34 8.80 -3.81
N LEU A 164 6.37 9.35 -4.47
CA LEU A 164 6.25 10.28 -5.60
C LEU A 164 5.47 9.68 -6.78
N GLU A 165 5.86 8.49 -7.24
CA GLU A 165 5.25 7.83 -8.41
C GLU A 165 3.76 7.54 -8.17
N ALA A 166 3.44 6.93 -7.02
CA ALA A 166 2.07 6.59 -6.66
C ALA A 166 1.21 7.84 -6.50
N THR A 167 1.75 8.89 -5.88
CA THR A 167 1.04 10.16 -5.67
C THR A 167 0.76 10.90 -6.97
N LEU A 168 1.73 10.98 -7.89
CA LEU A 168 1.51 11.58 -9.22
C LEU A 168 0.45 10.81 -10.01
N THR A 169 0.48 9.49 -9.97
CA THR A 169 -0.49 8.63 -10.67
C THR A 169 -1.88 8.76 -10.03
N GLY A 170 -1.98 8.71 -8.70
CA GLY A 170 -3.24 8.86 -7.96
C GLY A 170 -3.87 10.23 -8.16
N THR A 171 -3.08 11.32 -8.08
CA THR A 171 -3.53 12.68 -8.38
C THR A 171 -4.10 12.77 -9.81
N THR A 172 -3.40 12.15 -10.77
CA THR A 172 -3.86 12.11 -12.16
C THR A 172 -5.18 11.38 -12.29
N ALA A 173 -5.36 10.25 -11.60
CA ALA A 173 -6.61 9.51 -11.60
C ALA A 173 -7.76 10.34 -11.01
N MET A 174 -7.58 10.91 -9.83
CA MET A 174 -8.59 11.74 -9.16
C MET A 174 -9.04 12.94 -9.99
N LEU A 175 -8.14 13.57 -10.73
CA LEU A 175 -8.43 14.76 -11.53
C LEU A 175 -8.87 14.48 -12.99
N SER A 176 -8.93 13.21 -13.42
CA SER A 176 -9.22 12.90 -14.83
C SER A 176 -10.22 11.77 -15.05
N MET A 177 -10.35 10.80 -14.16
CA MET A 177 -11.23 9.63 -14.36
C MET A 177 -12.72 10.01 -14.35
N GLU A 178 -13.12 10.99 -13.56
CA GLU A 178 -14.51 11.48 -13.50
C GLU A 178 -15.03 11.96 -14.88
N HIS A 179 -14.12 12.37 -15.76
CA HIS A 179 -14.44 12.82 -17.11
C HIS A 179 -14.48 11.69 -18.16
N GLY A 180 -14.36 10.44 -17.71
CA GLY A 180 -14.43 9.23 -18.51
C GLY A 180 -13.06 8.64 -18.86
N PHE A 181 -13.08 7.34 -19.17
CA PHE A 181 -11.90 6.52 -19.38
C PHE A 181 -10.95 7.04 -20.48
N ALA A 182 -11.50 7.64 -21.55
CA ALA A 182 -10.67 8.19 -22.62
C ALA A 182 -9.82 9.38 -22.15
N ARG A 183 -10.39 10.30 -21.36
CA ARG A 183 -9.64 11.42 -20.77
C ARG A 183 -8.61 10.95 -19.76
N PHE A 184 -8.96 9.97 -18.92
CA PHE A 184 -8.01 9.34 -18.04
C PHE A 184 -6.84 8.72 -18.79
N ALA A 185 -7.08 7.93 -19.84
CA ALA A 185 -6.03 7.32 -20.66
C ALA A 185 -5.11 8.37 -21.29
N LEU A 186 -5.66 9.49 -21.78
CA LEU A 186 -4.89 10.62 -22.31
C LEU A 186 -4.06 11.31 -21.20
N ALA A 187 -4.62 11.47 -20.01
CA ALA A 187 -3.90 12.06 -18.87
C ALA A 187 -2.73 11.16 -18.42
N ILE A 188 -2.93 9.86 -18.33
CA ILE A 188 -1.86 8.89 -18.05
C ILE A 188 -0.80 8.90 -19.16
N ALA A 189 -1.18 8.90 -20.43
CA ALA A 189 -0.23 9.00 -21.54
C ALA A 189 0.60 10.30 -21.46
N ARG A 190 -0.02 11.41 -21.06
CA ARG A 190 0.67 12.69 -20.85
C ARG A 190 1.62 12.61 -19.64
N LEU A 191 1.19 12.02 -18.51
CA LEU A 191 2.05 11.79 -17.36
C LEU A 191 3.27 10.96 -17.77
N LEU A 192 3.09 9.84 -18.43
CA LEU A 192 4.19 8.98 -18.88
C LEU A 192 5.15 9.70 -19.84
N ARG A 193 4.64 10.57 -20.72
CA ARG A 193 5.46 11.40 -21.63
C ARG A 193 6.33 12.41 -20.89
N HIS A 194 5.78 13.03 -19.83
CA HIS A 194 6.47 14.07 -19.07
C HIS A 194 7.08 13.54 -17.76
N ARG A 195 6.93 12.25 -17.49
CA ARG A 195 7.30 11.58 -16.26
C ARG A 195 8.73 11.92 -15.83
N ARG A 196 9.70 11.76 -16.72
CA ARG A 196 11.11 12.04 -16.41
C ARG A 196 11.33 13.47 -15.90
N ARG A 197 10.59 14.44 -16.45
CA ARG A 197 10.66 15.84 -16.03
C ARG A 197 9.99 16.02 -14.66
N ALA A 198 8.76 15.53 -14.50
CA ALA A 198 8.02 15.61 -13.25
C ALA A 198 8.74 14.95 -12.06
N GLU A 199 9.47 13.85 -12.33
CA GLU A 199 10.19 13.11 -11.30
C GLU A 199 11.59 13.66 -11.00
N ARG A 200 12.26 14.31 -11.97
CA ARG A 200 13.65 14.78 -11.86
C ARG A 200 13.79 16.25 -11.52
N ASP A 201 12.86 17.10 -11.97
CA ASP A 201 12.96 18.53 -11.75
C ASP A 201 12.68 18.88 -10.27
N LEU A 202 13.33 19.95 -9.80
CA LEU A 202 13.15 20.49 -8.46
C LEU A 202 12.78 21.98 -8.59
N PRO A 203 12.02 22.52 -7.65
CA PRO A 203 11.50 21.90 -6.45
C PRO A 203 10.36 20.90 -6.74
N LEU A 204 10.16 19.92 -5.84
CA LEU A 204 9.21 18.81 -6.05
C LEU A 204 7.75 19.29 -6.13
N ILE A 205 7.43 20.43 -5.51
CA ILE A 205 6.08 21.05 -5.59
C ILE A 205 5.67 21.36 -7.04
N ASP A 206 6.64 21.51 -7.94
CA ASP A 206 6.40 21.76 -9.35
C ASP A 206 6.29 20.49 -10.21
N ALA A 207 6.37 19.29 -9.61
CA ALA A 207 6.31 18.02 -10.34
C ALA A 207 4.99 17.85 -11.11
N TYR A 208 3.85 18.14 -10.46
CA TYR A 208 2.54 18.04 -11.11
C TYR A 208 2.34 19.13 -12.19
N PRO A 209 2.63 20.41 -11.93
CA PRO A 209 2.66 21.45 -12.98
C PRO A 209 3.57 21.12 -14.16
N ALA A 210 4.74 20.53 -13.93
CA ALA A 210 5.66 20.12 -15.00
C ALA A 210 5.05 19.09 -15.95
N ALA A 211 4.21 18.18 -15.44
CA ALA A 211 3.52 17.18 -16.25
C ALA A 211 2.27 17.75 -16.95
N PHE A 212 1.47 18.57 -16.26
CA PHE A 212 0.12 18.92 -16.68
C PHE A 212 -0.10 20.40 -17.01
N GLY A 213 0.85 21.29 -16.70
CA GLY A 213 0.72 22.73 -16.92
C GLY A 213 -0.30 23.42 -16.00
N ARG A 214 -0.75 22.73 -14.95
CA ARG A 214 -1.69 23.24 -13.93
C ARG A 214 -1.30 22.76 -12.55
N ARG A 215 -1.65 23.52 -11.52
CA ARG A 215 -1.44 23.11 -10.13
C ARG A 215 -2.55 22.20 -9.63
N ALA A 216 -2.25 21.43 -8.59
CA ALA A 216 -3.22 20.65 -7.83
C ALA A 216 -3.01 20.98 -6.34
N ALA A 217 -3.90 21.78 -5.76
CA ALA A 217 -3.73 22.32 -4.41
C ALA A 217 -3.52 21.24 -3.35
N PHE A 218 -4.23 20.12 -3.44
CA PHE A 218 -4.08 19.03 -2.50
C PHE A 218 -2.73 18.30 -2.65
N PHE A 219 -2.17 18.16 -3.87
CA PHE A 219 -0.82 17.61 -4.08
C PHE A 219 0.24 18.50 -3.42
N GLU A 220 0.10 19.81 -3.57
CA GLU A 220 0.98 20.79 -2.94
C GLU A 220 0.84 20.76 -1.41
N GLY A 221 -0.39 20.66 -0.90
CA GLY A 221 -0.68 20.51 0.52
C GLY A 221 -0.05 19.24 1.10
N TRP A 222 -0.14 18.11 0.41
CA TRP A 222 0.49 16.87 0.88
C TRP A 222 2.01 16.99 1.00
N LEU A 223 2.66 17.67 0.06
CA LEU A 223 4.10 17.94 0.12
C LEU A 223 4.51 18.93 1.21
N ALA A 224 3.63 19.90 1.51
CA ALA A 224 3.90 20.92 2.52
C ALA A 224 3.77 20.39 3.97
N HIS A 225 3.05 19.27 4.17
CA HIS A 225 2.76 18.70 5.47
C HIS A 225 3.27 17.24 5.60
N PRO A 226 4.61 17.00 5.61
CA PRO A 226 5.16 15.66 5.70
C PRO A 226 4.99 14.99 7.07
N ASP A 227 4.87 15.78 8.15
CA ASP A 227 4.75 15.29 9.52
C ASP A 227 3.37 14.62 9.73
N PRO A 228 3.32 13.33 10.12
CA PRO A 228 2.06 12.66 10.44
C PRO A 228 1.30 13.31 11.61
N ALA A 229 1.96 14.06 12.49
CA ALA A 229 1.33 14.77 13.60
C ALA A 229 0.74 16.14 13.21
N ASP A 230 0.98 16.60 11.97
CA ASP A 230 0.48 17.90 11.52
C ASP A 230 -1.07 17.92 11.54
N PRO A 231 -1.70 18.95 12.11
CA PRO A 231 -3.15 19.12 12.15
C PRO A 231 -3.82 19.10 10.76
N TYR A 232 -3.08 19.36 9.69
CA TYR A 232 -3.55 19.22 8.31
C TYR A 232 -4.17 17.84 8.03
N TRP A 233 -3.66 16.78 8.66
CA TRP A 233 -4.13 15.41 8.45
C TRP A 233 -5.37 15.04 9.26
N ALA A 234 -5.68 15.77 10.34
CA ALA A 234 -6.78 15.41 11.24
C ALA A 234 -8.12 15.19 10.49
N PRO A 235 -8.59 16.10 9.60
CA PRO A 235 -9.82 15.90 8.85
C PRO A 235 -9.70 14.90 7.68
N ARG A 236 -8.49 14.40 7.38
CA ARG A 236 -8.18 13.52 6.23
C ARG A 236 -7.84 12.09 6.65
N ARG A 237 -8.06 11.76 7.89
CA ARG A 237 -7.94 10.42 8.45
C ARG A 237 -9.31 9.86 8.76
N ALA A 238 -9.41 8.53 8.70
CA ALA A 238 -10.55 7.81 9.24
C ALA A 238 -10.15 7.17 10.58
N PRO A 239 -10.25 7.88 11.73
CA PRO A 239 -9.82 7.38 13.03
C PRO A 239 -10.83 6.35 13.57
N VAL A 240 -10.92 5.19 12.93
CA VAL A 240 -11.90 4.15 13.27
C VAL A 240 -11.58 3.53 14.63
N ALA A 241 -12.56 3.53 15.50
CA ALA A 241 -12.54 2.72 16.72
C ALA A 241 -12.75 1.25 16.33
N ALA A 242 -11.68 0.44 16.40
CA ALA A 242 -11.71 -0.93 15.89
C ALA A 242 -12.86 -1.78 16.47
N GLN A 243 -13.27 -1.50 17.72
CA GLN A 243 -14.37 -2.19 18.40
C GLN A 243 -15.75 -1.93 17.76
N LEU A 244 -15.89 -0.84 17.01
CA LEU A 244 -17.16 -0.45 16.39
C LEU A 244 -17.25 -0.89 14.91
N VAL A 245 -16.12 -1.28 14.30
CA VAL A 245 -16.09 -1.66 12.88
C VAL A 245 -16.99 -2.87 12.63
N PRO A 246 -17.88 -2.81 11.62
CA PRO A 246 -18.68 -3.97 11.21
C PRO A 246 -17.80 -5.10 10.68
N PRO A 247 -18.35 -6.30 10.44
CA PRO A 247 -17.65 -7.36 9.73
C PRO A 247 -16.99 -6.85 8.44
N ALA A 248 -15.67 -7.10 8.27
CA ALA A 248 -14.88 -6.52 7.19
C ALA A 248 -14.10 -7.58 6.40
N ASN A 249 -14.24 -7.58 5.08
CA ASN A 249 -13.39 -8.35 4.16
C ASN A 249 -12.36 -7.41 3.54
N LEU A 250 -11.07 -7.69 3.77
CA LEU A 250 -9.93 -6.91 3.32
C LEU A 250 -9.21 -7.67 2.19
N LEU A 251 -9.12 -7.04 1.01
CA LEU A 251 -8.50 -7.64 -0.16
C LEU A 251 -7.35 -6.76 -0.65
N THR A 252 -6.17 -7.33 -0.80
CA THR A 252 -4.97 -6.62 -1.31
C THR A 252 -4.05 -7.57 -2.08
N GLY A 253 -2.93 -7.07 -2.59
CA GLY A 253 -1.94 -7.87 -3.30
C GLY A 253 -0.53 -7.64 -2.76
N TRP A 254 0.37 -8.61 -2.98
CA TRP A 254 1.77 -8.49 -2.53
C TRP A 254 2.53 -7.31 -3.15
N TRP A 255 2.07 -6.83 -4.30
CA TRP A 255 2.66 -5.71 -5.03
C TRP A 255 1.78 -4.46 -5.01
N ASP A 256 0.80 -4.44 -4.09
CA ASP A 256 -0.08 -3.31 -3.89
C ASP A 256 0.57 -2.26 -3.00
N VAL A 257 0.43 -0.99 -3.37
CA VAL A 257 0.88 0.16 -2.57
C VAL A 257 0.10 0.32 -1.25
N CYS A 258 -1.07 -0.34 -1.13
CA CYS A 258 -1.89 -0.38 0.09
C CYS A 258 -1.68 -1.68 0.92
N LEU A 259 -0.69 -2.53 0.60
CA LEU A 259 -0.47 -3.79 1.30
C LEU A 259 -0.27 -3.59 2.81
N ASP A 260 0.72 -2.80 3.20
CA ASP A 260 1.08 -2.64 4.62
C ASP A 260 -0.04 -2.01 5.45
N PRO A 261 -0.74 -0.94 5.00
CA PRO A 261 -1.95 -0.45 5.66
C PRO A 261 -3.04 -1.51 5.81
N THR A 262 -3.32 -2.30 4.76
CA THR A 262 -4.34 -3.36 4.82
C THR A 262 -4.00 -4.43 5.85
N LEU A 263 -2.74 -4.87 5.91
CA LEU A 263 -2.26 -5.83 6.92
C LEU A 263 -2.33 -5.25 8.35
N ALA A 264 -2.07 -3.97 8.51
CA ALA A 264 -2.21 -3.27 9.79
C ALA A 264 -3.69 -3.19 10.23
N GLN A 265 -4.61 -2.91 9.31
CA GLN A 265 -6.05 -2.92 9.55
C GLN A 265 -6.51 -4.30 10.00
N TYR A 266 -6.13 -5.36 9.29
CA TYR A 266 -6.46 -6.73 9.65
C TYR A 266 -6.04 -7.04 11.09
N ARG A 267 -4.76 -6.82 11.42
CA ARG A 267 -4.24 -7.09 12.78
C ARG A 267 -4.98 -6.30 13.86
N ARG A 268 -5.27 -5.02 13.59
CA ARG A 268 -6.01 -4.15 14.53
C ARG A 268 -7.42 -4.66 14.78
N LEU A 269 -8.15 -5.06 13.74
CA LEU A 269 -9.50 -5.61 13.86
C LEU A 269 -9.51 -6.96 14.56
N ARG A 270 -8.57 -7.86 14.24
CA ARG A 270 -8.42 -9.15 14.94
C ARG A 270 -8.13 -8.96 16.41
N ALA A 271 -7.22 -8.06 16.76
CA ALA A 271 -6.90 -7.74 18.16
C ALA A 271 -8.11 -7.17 18.94
N ALA A 272 -9.00 -6.47 18.25
CA ALA A 272 -10.26 -5.96 18.81
C ALA A 272 -11.39 -7.01 18.84
N GLY A 273 -11.12 -8.26 18.46
CA GLY A 273 -12.11 -9.34 18.42
C GLY A 273 -13.17 -9.17 17.33
N ARG A 274 -12.88 -8.38 16.28
CA ARG A 274 -13.83 -8.17 15.19
C ARG A 274 -13.76 -9.32 14.17
N GLU A 275 -14.89 -9.58 13.55
CA GLU A 275 -14.97 -10.50 12.43
C GLU A 275 -14.33 -9.82 11.21
N VAL A 276 -13.17 -10.34 10.79
CA VAL A 276 -12.41 -9.79 9.67
C VAL A 276 -11.78 -10.90 8.87
N ARG A 277 -11.79 -10.73 7.56
CA ARG A 277 -11.20 -11.61 6.59
C ARG A 277 -10.10 -10.88 5.82
N LEU A 278 -9.05 -11.59 5.40
CA LEU A 278 -7.94 -11.06 4.63
C LEU A 278 -7.65 -11.96 3.43
N THR A 279 -7.62 -11.38 2.24
CA THR A 279 -7.13 -12.06 1.03
C THR A 279 -5.97 -11.27 0.44
N VAL A 280 -4.79 -11.93 0.26
CA VAL A 280 -3.61 -11.30 -0.34
C VAL A 280 -3.20 -12.10 -1.58
N GLY A 281 -3.36 -11.50 -2.76
CA GLY A 281 -3.09 -12.16 -4.02
C GLY A 281 -1.80 -11.71 -4.72
N PRO A 282 -1.46 -12.34 -5.87
CA PRO A 282 -0.24 -12.06 -6.64
C PRO A 282 -0.43 -10.87 -7.60
N TRP A 283 -1.03 -9.78 -7.16
CA TRP A 283 -1.34 -8.61 -7.97
C TRP A 283 -0.81 -7.30 -7.41
N ASP A 284 -0.75 -6.28 -8.27
CA ASP A 284 -0.49 -4.88 -7.94
C ASP A 284 -1.81 -4.11 -7.75
N HIS A 285 -1.72 -2.81 -7.41
CA HIS A 285 -2.87 -1.94 -7.16
C HIS A 285 -3.91 -1.91 -8.30
N THR A 286 -3.50 -2.17 -9.53
CA THR A 286 -4.35 -2.05 -10.73
C THR A 286 -4.66 -3.36 -11.42
N SER A 287 -3.80 -4.37 -11.30
CA SER A 287 -3.94 -5.65 -12.02
C SER A 287 -5.05 -6.53 -11.49
N GLY A 288 -5.40 -6.40 -10.20
CA GLY A 288 -6.53 -7.09 -9.59
C GLY A 288 -7.86 -6.87 -10.32
N PHE A 289 -8.03 -5.71 -10.96
CA PHE A 289 -9.23 -5.39 -11.76
C PHE A 289 -9.22 -5.92 -13.19
N ASN A 290 -8.29 -6.77 -13.56
CA ASN A 290 -8.22 -7.42 -14.86
C ASN A 290 -8.43 -8.94 -14.75
N ARG A 291 -7.33 -9.68 -14.64
CA ARG A 291 -7.34 -11.15 -14.59
C ARG A 291 -7.95 -11.69 -13.30
N GLU A 292 -7.69 -11.00 -12.20
CA GLU A 292 -8.04 -11.44 -10.84
C GLU A 292 -9.42 -10.90 -10.40
N MET A 293 -10.10 -10.17 -11.28
CA MET A 293 -11.44 -9.62 -11.00
C MET A 293 -12.44 -10.68 -10.50
N PRO A 294 -12.48 -11.91 -11.04
CA PRO A 294 -13.38 -12.94 -10.52
C PRO A 294 -13.11 -13.29 -9.05
N VAL A 295 -11.85 -13.32 -8.63
CA VAL A 295 -11.49 -13.57 -7.22
C VAL A 295 -11.95 -12.40 -6.35
N LEU A 296 -11.61 -11.16 -6.72
CA LEU A 296 -12.00 -9.96 -5.96
C LEU A 296 -13.52 -9.82 -5.84
N PHE A 297 -14.24 -10.08 -6.92
CA PHE A 297 -15.70 -10.02 -6.94
C PHE A 297 -16.31 -11.15 -6.10
N GLY A 298 -15.85 -12.39 -6.29
CA GLY A 298 -16.36 -13.56 -5.58
C GLY A 298 -16.17 -13.47 -4.07
N GLU A 299 -14.98 -13.07 -3.61
CA GLU A 299 -14.67 -12.85 -2.19
C GLU A 299 -15.56 -11.74 -1.58
N ALA A 300 -15.73 -10.62 -2.28
CA ALA A 300 -16.59 -9.53 -1.82
C ALA A 300 -18.08 -9.95 -1.83
N LEU A 301 -18.54 -10.63 -2.88
CA LEU A 301 -19.93 -11.08 -3.01
C LEU A 301 -20.28 -12.08 -1.89
N GLY A 302 -19.49 -13.13 -1.71
CA GLY A 302 -19.73 -14.13 -0.66
C GLY A 302 -19.77 -13.51 0.73
N TRP A 303 -18.88 -12.53 1.01
CA TRP A 303 -18.90 -11.78 2.27
C TRP A 303 -20.18 -10.99 2.47
N LEU A 304 -20.58 -10.22 1.46
CA LEU A 304 -21.79 -9.38 1.52
C LEU A 304 -23.06 -10.21 1.58
N GLN A 305 -23.12 -11.36 0.87
CA GLN A 305 -24.26 -12.29 0.96
C GLN A 305 -24.39 -12.90 2.36
N ALA A 306 -23.27 -13.29 2.97
CA ALA A 306 -23.27 -13.86 4.31
C ALA A 306 -23.82 -12.87 5.35
N HIS A 307 -23.33 -11.64 5.36
CA HIS A 307 -23.65 -10.66 6.41
C HIS A 307 -24.92 -9.84 6.16
N LEU A 308 -25.36 -9.71 4.91
CA LEU A 308 -26.56 -8.92 4.57
C LEU A 308 -27.78 -9.78 4.20
N CYS A 309 -27.56 -11.02 3.73
CA CYS A 309 -28.61 -11.92 3.30
C CYS A 309 -28.69 -13.22 4.12
N GLY A 310 -27.71 -13.48 5.01
CA GLY A 310 -27.64 -14.70 5.82
C GLY A 310 -27.18 -15.95 5.05
N ASP A 311 -26.64 -15.78 3.83
CA ASP A 311 -26.11 -16.90 3.03
C ASP A 311 -24.60 -17.05 3.25
N HIS A 312 -24.22 -17.94 4.14
CA HIS A 312 -22.83 -18.23 4.50
C HIS A 312 -22.16 -19.28 3.59
N SER A 313 -22.84 -19.78 2.56
CA SER A 313 -22.32 -20.87 1.71
C SER A 313 -21.07 -20.52 0.93
N GLY A 314 -20.86 -19.21 0.66
CA GLY A 314 -19.69 -18.67 -0.04
C GLY A 314 -18.49 -18.35 0.86
N LEU A 315 -18.59 -18.53 2.19
CA LEU A 315 -17.50 -18.22 3.11
C LEU A 315 -16.57 -19.43 3.28
N PRO A 316 -15.24 -19.26 3.09
CA PRO A 316 -14.30 -20.28 3.46
C PRO A 316 -14.10 -20.37 4.99
N ASP A 317 -13.64 -21.55 5.45
CA ASP A 317 -13.44 -21.86 6.87
C ASP A 317 -12.37 -21.02 7.56
N GLN A 318 -11.35 -20.59 6.81
CA GLN A 318 -10.21 -19.85 7.36
C GLN A 318 -10.34 -18.35 7.08
N PRO A 319 -9.97 -17.49 8.04
CA PRO A 319 -10.10 -16.04 7.90
C PRO A 319 -9.06 -15.40 6.98
N VAL A 320 -7.97 -16.09 6.67
CA VAL A 320 -6.87 -15.55 5.86
C VAL A 320 -6.59 -16.44 4.67
N ARG A 321 -6.51 -15.84 3.49
CA ARG A 321 -6.12 -16.50 2.25
C ARG A 321 -4.99 -15.73 1.59
N VAL A 322 -3.87 -16.39 1.33
CA VAL A 322 -2.70 -15.77 0.72
C VAL A 322 -2.22 -16.57 -0.49
N HIS A 323 -1.67 -15.87 -1.48
CA HIS A 323 -0.96 -16.50 -2.58
C HIS A 323 0.52 -16.60 -2.24
N VAL A 324 1.05 -17.80 -2.07
CA VAL A 324 2.50 -18.04 -1.90
C VAL A 324 3.15 -17.99 -3.28
N GLY A 325 3.95 -16.93 -3.52
CA GLY A 325 4.64 -16.71 -4.78
C GLY A 325 5.89 -17.59 -4.92
N GLU A 326 6.30 -17.85 -6.16
CA GLU A 326 7.50 -18.60 -6.50
C GLU A 326 8.08 -18.09 -7.82
N ILE A 327 9.40 -17.89 -7.89
CA ILE A 327 10.04 -17.46 -9.15
C ILE A 327 10.11 -18.63 -10.12
N GLY A 328 9.49 -18.43 -11.29
CA GLY A 328 9.43 -19.45 -12.36
C GLY A 328 8.31 -20.47 -12.20
N GLY A 329 7.52 -20.40 -11.13
CA GLY A 329 6.35 -21.23 -10.88
C GLY A 329 5.04 -20.43 -10.84
N PRO A 330 3.89 -21.11 -10.81
CA PRO A 330 2.58 -20.48 -10.72
C PRO A 330 2.27 -19.95 -9.31
N GLY A 331 3.05 -20.36 -8.29
CA GLY A 331 2.69 -20.20 -6.89
C GLY A 331 1.45 -21.02 -6.50
N GLU A 332 0.99 -20.86 -5.27
CA GLU A 332 -0.19 -21.56 -4.76
C GLU A 332 -1.01 -20.69 -3.79
N TRP A 333 -2.33 -20.89 -3.76
CA TRP A 333 -3.19 -20.33 -2.75
C TRP A 333 -3.14 -21.16 -1.47
N ARG A 334 -3.07 -20.47 -0.32
CA ARG A 334 -3.03 -21.11 1.00
C ARG A 334 -3.96 -20.40 1.96
N ASP A 335 -4.79 -21.19 2.64
CA ASP A 335 -5.67 -20.71 3.68
C ASP A 335 -4.96 -20.84 5.06
N LEU A 336 -5.03 -19.79 5.88
CA LEU A 336 -4.31 -19.66 7.14
C LEU A 336 -5.28 -19.31 8.27
N ALA A 337 -4.98 -19.78 9.48
CA ALA A 337 -5.79 -19.50 10.67
C ALA A 337 -5.70 -18.05 11.15
N ASP A 338 -4.59 -17.37 10.85
CA ASP A 338 -4.38 -15.95 11.18
C ASP A 338 -3.21 -15.35 10.37
N TRP A 339 -3.01 -14.04 10.45
CA TRP A 339 -1.88 -13.32 9.86
C TRP A 339 -1.13 -12.48 10.90
N PRO A 340 0.22 -12.59 11.02
CA PRO A 340 1.03 -13.64 10.41
C PRO A 340 0.65 -15.04 10.91
N PRO A 341 1.08 -16.12 10.19
CA PRO A 341 0.75 -17.49 10.60
C PRO A 341 1.21 -17.76 12.03
N PRO A 342 0.36 -18.35 12.89
CA PRO A 342 0.77 -18.75 14.23
C PRO A 342 1.92 -19.75 14.21
N GLY A 343 2.89 -19.58 15.12
CA GLY A 343 4.01 -20.52 15.25
C GLY A 343 5.12 -20.37 14.21
N ALA A 344 5.07 -19.34 13.37
CA ALA A 344 6.18 -19.04 12.46
C ALA A 344 7.46 -18.70 13.24
N CYS A 345 8.54 -19.45 12.99
CA CYS A 345 9.85 -19.22 13.62
C CYS A 345 10.62 -18.18 12.82
N SER A 346 11.14 -17.15 13.51
CA SER A 346 12.02 -16.18 12.87
C SER A 346 13.38 -16.83 12.58
N GLN A 347 13.79 -16.80 11.31
CA GLN A 347 15.18 -17.06 10.93
C GLN A 347 15.96 -15.75 10.91
N LEU A 348 17.22 -15.83 11.30
CA LEU A 348 18.15 -14.70 11.32
C LEU A 348 19.31 -14.98 10.37
N TRP A 349 19.60 -13.99 9.52
CA TRP A 349 20.78 -14.00 8.65
C TRP A 349 21.59 -12.75 8.88
N HIS A 350 22.90 -12.93 9.09
CA HIS A 350 23.83 -11.84 9.33
C HIS A 350 24.52 -11.40 8.04
N LEU A 351 24.62 -10.09 7.86
CA LEU A 351 25.34 -9.48 6.74
C LEU A 351 26.82 -9.39 7.08
N HIS A 352 27.68 -9.87 6.19
CA HIS A 352 29.13 -9.84 6.33
C HIS A 352 29.76 -8.83 5.36
N GLY A 353 30.87 -8.23 5.76
CA GLY A 353 31.55 -7.21 4.97
C GLY A 353 32.15 -7.70 3.64
N ASP A 354 32.20 -9.00 3.40
CA ASP A 354 32.60 -9.61 2.14
C ASP A 354 31.43 -9.82 1.16
N GLY A 355 30.21 -9.34 1.49
CA GLY A 355 29.01 -9.49 0.69
C GLY A 355 28.30 -10.83 0.87
N THR A 356 28.66 -11.62 1.88
CA THR A 356 27.96 -12.86 2.22
C THR A 356 26.81 -12.63 3.21
N LEU A 357 25.83 -13.52 3.16
CA LEU A 357 24.69 -13.60 4.09
C LEU A 357 24.74 -14.98 4.75
N ALA A 358 24.87 -15.04 6.08
CA ALA A 358 25.07 -16.28 6.81
C ALA A 358 24.24 -16.36 8.10
N ALA A 359 24.05 -17.57 8.63
CA ALA A 359 23.28 -17.79 9.87
C ALA A 359 24.01 -17.26 11.13
N GLY A 360 25.34 -17.14 11.12
CA GLY A 360 26.15 -16.65 12.25
C GLY A 360 26.67 -15.23 12.01
N PRO A 361 27.03 -14.52 13.09
CA PRO A 361 27.63 -13.18 12.99
C PRO A 361 29.03 -13.22 12.38
N PRO A 362 29.49 -12.12 11.74
CA PRO A 362 30.83 -12.02 11.20
C PRO A 362 31.87 -12.15 12.32
N ALA A 363 32.95 -12.91 12.04
CA ALA A 363 34.03 -13.15 13.01
C ALA A 363 34.89 -11.91 13.26
N ARG A 364 34.94 -10.97 12.31
CA ARG A 364 35.71 -9.72 12.41
C ARG A 364 34.84 -8.54 12.04
N PRO A 365 35.00 -7.39 12.71
CA PRO A 365 34.37 -6.15 12.30
C PRO A 365 34.79 -5.75 10.86
N ALA A 366 33.86 -5.23 10.11
CA ALA A 366 34.07 -4.68 8.78
C ALA A 366 33.09 -3.53 8.51
N VAL A 367 33.35 -2.75 7.46
CA VAL A 367 32.46 -1.67 7.01
C VAL A 367 32.28 -1.82 5.51
N SER A 368 31.03 -1.80 5.07
CA SER A 368 30.68 -1.63 3.66
C SER A 368 30.24 -0.20 3.42
N SER A 369 30.55 0.38 2.28
CA SER A 369 30.19 1.76 1.95
C SER A 369 29.56 1.86 0.57
N LEU A 370 28.64 2.80 0.41
CA LEU A 370 28.06 3.21 -0.86
C LEU A 370 27.96 4.74 -0.90
N ARG A 371 27.99 5.30 -2.11
CA ARG A 371 27.79 6.73 -2.34
C ARG A 371 26.45 6.95 -3.03
N TYR A 372 25.52 7.58 -2.35
CA TYR A 372 24.25 8.01 -2.94
C TYR A 372 24.40 9.41 -3.53
N ASP A 373 24.13 9.53 -4.83
CA ASP A 373 24.09 10.82 -5.54
C ASP A 373 22.63 11.15 -5.91
N PRO A 374 22.01 12.16 -5.27
CA PRO A 374 20.63 12.55 -5.61
C PRO A 374 20.48 13.14 -7.02
N ALA A 375 21.57 13.52 -7.71
CA ALA A 375 21.53 13.92 -9.12
C ALA A 375 21.42 12.71 -10.07
N ALA A 376 21.87 11.53 -9.62
CA ALA A 376 21.79 10.25 -10.32
C ALA A 376 21.21 9.15 -9.42
N PRO A 377 20.01 9.33 -8.86
CA PRO A 377 19.48 8.50 -7.77
C PRO A 377 19.36 7.04 -8.18
N THR A 378 19.48 6.14 -7.20
CA THR A 378 19.25 4.70 -7.38
C THR A 378 17.84 4.47 -7.93
N PRO A 379 17.67 3.81 -9.09
CA PRO A 379 16.35 3.61 -9.69
C PRO A 379 15.54 2.55 -8.96
N SER A 380 14.22 2.70 -8.92
CA SER A 380 13.33 1.64 -8.47
C SER A 380 13.11 0.61 -9.59
N VAL A 381 13.22 -0.67 -9.27
CA VAL A 381 12.98 -1.80 -10.18
C VAL A 381 12.10 -2.81 -9.47
N GLY A 382 10.87 -2.99 -9.95
CA GLY A 382 9.91 -3.92 -9.32
C GLY A 382 9.37 -3.43 -7.97
N GLY A 383 8.63 -4.29 -7.30
CA GLY A 383 7.98 -4.02 -6.02
C GLY A 383 6.60 -3.37 -6.16
N PRO A 384 6.03 -2.84 -5.07
CA PRO A 384 4.77 -2.09 -5.12
C PRO A 384 4.93 -0.82 -5.96
N SER A 385 4.11 -0.68 -7.00
CA SER A 385 4.17 0.44 -7.94
C SER A 385 2.83 0.62 -8.64
N MET A 386 2.45 1.86 -8.92
CA MET A 386 1.30 2.20 -9.77
C MET A 386 1.65 2.11 -11.27
N ASP A 387 2.94 2.02 -11.62
CA ASP A 387 3.39 1.75 -12.99
C ASP A 387 3.38 0.25 -13.27
N ARG A 388 2.38 -0.22 -14.00
CA ARG A 388 2.20 -1.63 -14.36
C ARG A 388 3.42 -2.25 -15.07
N ASN A 389 4.24 -1.45 -15.75
CA ASN A 389 5.45 -1.93 -16.41
C ASN A 389 6.58 -2.19 -15.41
N ASN A 390 6.51 -1.59 -14.22
CA ASN A 390 7.49 -1.72 -13.15
C ASN A 390 6.98 -2.53 -11.95
N ALA A 391 5.68 -2.60 -11.72
CA ALA A 391 5.10 -3.34 -10.59
C ALA A 391 5.42 -4.84 -10.61
N GLY A 392 5.44 -5.45 -9.43
CA GLY A 392 5.65 -6.88 -9.24
C GLY A 392 7.11 -7.34 -9.28
N PRO A 393 7.34 -8.65 -9.45
CA PRO A 393 8.70 -9.18 -9.54
C PRO A 393 9.38 -8.77 -10.84
N ARG A 394 10.60 -8.28 -10.73
CA ARG A 394 11.45 -7.84 -11.87
C ARG A 394 12.87 -8.30 -11.64
N ARG A 395 13.63 -8.42 -12.73
CA ARG A 395 15.05 -8.76 -12.66
C ARG A 395 15.86 -7.57 -12.16
N ASN A 396 16.67 -7.82 -11.14
CA ASN A 396 17.45 -6.80 -10.46
C ASN A 396 18.94 -6.81 -10.83
N ASP A 397 19.41 -7.72 -11.68
CA ASP A 397 20.81 -7.89 -12.02
C ASP A 397 21.50 -6.58 -12.45
N ARG A 398 20.82 -5.74 -13.26
CA ARG A 398 21.36 -4.45 -13.71
C ARG A 398 21.40 -3.42 -12.60
N LEU A 399 20.46 -3.48 -11.67
CA LEU A 399 20.44 -2.60 -10.49
C LEU A 399 21.59 -2.96 -9.56
N GLU A 400 21.80 -4.25 -9.31
CA GLU A 400 22.83 -4.79 -8.44
C GLU A 400 24.25 -4.56 -8.95
N ALA A 401 24.42 -4.34 -10.26
CA ALA A 401 25.72 -4.00 -10.87
C ALA A 401 26.15 -2.53 -10.64
N ARG A 402 25.31 -1.71 -10.02
CA ARG A 402 25.62 -0.30 -9.71
C ARG A 402 26.49 -0.21 -8.46
N ALA A 403 27.41 0.77 -8.44
CA ALA A 403 28.28 1.01 -7.30
C ALA A 403 27.56 1.58 -6.06
N ASP A 404 26.33 2.10 -6.24
CA ASP A 404 25.49 2.63 -5.17
C ASP A 404 24.49 1.58 -4.63
N VAL A 405 24.69 0.29 -4.93
CA VAL A 405 23.90 -0.83 -4.42
C VAL A 405 24.81 -1.90 -3.83
N LEU A 406 24.68 -2.13 -2.54
CA LEU A 406 25.36 -3.24 -1.85
C LEU A 406 24.49 -4.50 -1.93
N THR A 407 25.12 -5.66 -2.09
CA THR A 407 24.46 -6.95 -2.11
C THR A 407 25.09 -7.92 -1.12
N PHE A 408 24.25 -8.68 -0.40
CA PHE A 408 24.67 -9.72 0.53
C PHE A 408 23.94 -11.01 0.16
N THR A 409 24.68 -12.06 -0.17
CA THR A 409 24.12 -13.28 -0.78
C THR A 409 24.42 -14.51 0.06
N GLY A 410 23.38 -15.27 0.36
CA GLY A 410 23.46 -16.53 1.07
C GLY A 410 23.97 -17.70 0.20
N PRO A 411 24.26 -18.85 0.81
CA PRO A 411 24.57 -20.08 0.09
C PRO A 411 23.37 -20.55 -0.73
N ALA A 412 23.62 -21.44 -1.69
CA ALA A 412 22.54 -22.12 -2.38
C ALA A 412 21.73 -22.98 -1.39
N LEU A 413 20.42 -22.88 -1.44
CA LEU A 413 19.49 -23.63 -0.60
C LEU A 413 19.50 -25.10 -1.01
N GLY A 414 19.68 -26.00 -0.06
CA GLY A 414 19.59 -27.45 -0.30
C GLY A 414 18.14 -27.91 -0.53
N GLU A 415 17.21 -27.24 0.15
CA GLU A 415 15.77 -27.49 0.09
C GLU A 415 15.01 -26.17 -0.09
N PRO A 416 13.77 -26.20 -0.59
CA PRO A 416 12.96 -25.02 -0.67
C PRO A 416 12.74 -24.36 0.69
N LEU A 417 12.76 -23.01 0.71
CA LEU A 417 12.55 -22.19 1.90
C LEU A 417 11.32 -21.31 1.69
N GLU A 418 10.39 -21.36 2.63
CA GLU A 418 9.23 -20.44 2.62
C GLU A 418 9.42 -19.31 3.63
N VAL A 419 9.10 -18.09 3.20
CA VAL A 419 9.01 -16.90 4.03
C VAL A 419 7.58 -16.38 3.95
N ILE A 420 6.81 -16.52 5.04
CA ILE A 420 5.39 -16.11 5.09
C ILE A 420 5.19 -15.22 6.31
N GLY A 421 5.13 -13.92 6.10
CA GLY A 421 4.92 -12.92 7.15
C GLY A 421 5.77 -11.66 6.97
N PRO A 422 5.87 -10.83 8.03
CA PRO A 422 6.66 -9.60 8.01
C PRO A 422 8.16 -9.89 7.93
N VAL A 423 8.86 -9.08 7.15
CA VAL A 423 10.32 -9.13 6.97
C VAL A 423 10.91 -7.80 7.44
N SER A 424 12.06 -7.82 8.09
CA SER A 424 12.77 -6.60 8.47
C SER A 424 14.27 -6.81 8.44
N ILE A 425 15.00 -5.71 8.31
CA ILE A 425 16.45 -5.72 8.46
C ILE A 425 16.88 -4.67 9.47
N ARG A 426 17.70 -5.09 10.43
CA ARG A 426 18.37 -4.21 11.39
C ARG A 426 19.77 -3.91 10.88
N LEU A 427 20.14 -2.64 10.84
CA LEU A 427 21.42 -2.17 10.33
C LEU A 427 22.05 -1.15 11.29
N GLN A 428 23.36 -1.20 11.42
CA GLN A 428 24.16 -0.13 11.97
C GLN A 428 24.67 0.73 10.82
N VAL A 429 24.24 1.98 10.78
CA VAL A 429 24.53 2.89 9.67
C VAL A 429 25.09 4.22 10.14
N ARG A 430 25.91 4.86 9.32
CA ARG A 430 26.25 6.28 9.44
C ARG A 430 26.37 6.92 8.06
N GLY A 431 26.11 8.22 7.97
CA GLY A 431 26.25 8.99 6.73
C GLY A 431 27.23 10.13 6.88
N SER A 432 27.78 10.62 5.76
CA SER A 432 28.55 11.88 5.73
C SER A 432 27.66 13.13 5.93
N SER A 433 26.33 12.94 5.97
CA SER A 433 25.29 13.89 6.34
C SER A 433 24.31 13.18 7.27
N PRO A 434 23.60 13.87 8.18
CA PRO A 434 22.52 13.26 8.96
C PRO A 434 21.29 12.94 8.10
N HIS A 435 21.18 13.53 6.91
CA HIS A 435 20.01 13.45 6.02
C HIS A 435 20.27 12.47 4.87
N PHE A 436 19.82 11.23 5.00
CA PHE A 436 19.90 10.20 3.96
C PHE A 436 18.80 9.16 4.12
N ASP A 437 18.58 8.38 3.09
CA ASP A 437 17.64 7.27 3.12
C ASP A 437 18.40 5.94 3.13
N VAL A 438 17.79 4.92 3.72
CA VAL A 438 18.24 3.53 3.61
C VAL A 438 17.10 2.71 3.05
N PHE A 439 17.28 2.21 1.85
CA PHE A 439 16.40 1.26 1.18
C PHE A 439 16.98 -0.14 1.31
N ALA A 440 16.15 -1.10 1.71
CA ALA A 440 16.52 -2.50 1.79
C ALA A 440 15.54 -3.36 0.99
N ARG A 441 16.04 -4.42 0.36
CA ARG A 441 15.24 -5.33 -0.46
C ARG A 441 15.69 -6.77 -0.27
N LEU A 442 14.70 -7.66 -0.07
CA LEU A 442 14.88 -9.10 -0.14
C LEU A 442 14.72 -9.54 -1.59
N CYS A 443 15.65 -10.36 -2.08
CA CYS A 443 15.63 -10.91 -3.42
C CYS A 443 15.80 -12.43 -3.40
N ASP A 444 15.20 -13.07 -4.38
CA ASP A 444 15.38 -14.48 -4.74
C ASP A 444 16.34 -14.57 -5.94
N VAL A 445 17.50 -15.17 -5.75
CA VAL A 445 18.45 -15.44 -6.84
C VAL A 445 18.22 -16.88 -7.31
N ASP A 446 17.67 -17.01 -8.52
CA ASP A 446 17.36 -18.32 -9.10
C ASP A 446 18.61 -19.17 -9.36
N ALA A 447 18.44 -20.45 -9.67
CA ALA A 447 19.54 -21.37 -9.94
C ALA A 447 20.40 -20.98 -11.16
N LYS A 448 19.92 -20.06 -12.01
CA LYS A 448 20.66 -19.50 -13.16
C LYS A 448 21.44 -18.24 -12.78
N GLY A 449 21.31 -17.78 -11.53
CA GLY A 449 21.95 -16.58 -11.02
C GLY A 449 21.21 -15.27 -11.28
N HIS A 450 19.95 -15.31 -11.74
CA HIS A 450 19.14 -14.13 -11.93
C HIS A 450 18.49 -13.70 -10.63
N SER A 451 18.62 -12.43 -10.26
CA SER A 451 18.04 -11.86 -9.05
C SER A 451 16.67 -11.26 -9.29
N TRP A 452 15.68 -11.61 -8.46
CA TRP A 452 14.30 -11.16 -8.52
C TRP A 452 13.88 -10.55 -7.19
N ASN A 453 13.25 -9.38 -7.19
CA ASN A 453 12.75 -8.79 -5.95
C ASN A 453 11.59 -9.58 -5.35
N VAL A 454 11.59 -9.72 -4.01
CA VAL A 454 10.54 -10.37 -3.21
C VAL A 454 9.76 -9.34 -2.40
N CYS A 455 10.41 -8.58 -1.54
CA CYS A 455 9.81 -7.47 -0.81
C CYS A 455 10.87 -6.42 -0.48
N ASP A 456 10.45 -5.23 -0.11
CA ASP A 456 11.36 -4.14 0.17
C ASP A 456 10.76 -3.11 1.14
N GLY A 457 11.61 -2.24 1.65
CA GLY A 457 11.23 -1.13 2.51
C GLY A 457 12.27 -0.02 2.49
N LEU A 458 11.90 1.11 3.07
CA LEU A 458 12.76 2.29 3.14
C LEU A 458 12.52 3.03 4.45
N VAL A 459 13.57 3.62 5.00
CA VAL A 459 13.49 4.59 6.09
C VAL A 459 14.29 5.83 5.76
N ARG A 460 13.77 7.00 6.14
CA ARG A 460 14.45 8.27 6.05
C ARG A 460 15.08 8.65 7.37
N LEU A 461 16.36 9.04 7.35
CA LEU A 461 17.07 9.60 8.48
C LEU A 461 17.20 11.12 8.32
N GLY A 462 17.21 11.84 9.45
CA GLY A 462 17.33 13.29 9.52
C GLY A 462 17.12 13.82 10.93
N ASP A 463 17.22 15.13 11.09
CA ASP A 463 16.96 15.78 12.38
C ASP A 463 15.51 15.58 12.81
N GLY A 464 15.29 14.87 13.92
CA GLY A 464 13.97 14.57 14.47
C GLY A 464 13.29 13.32 13.91
N SER A 465 13.92 12.59 12.95
CA SER A 465 13.36 11.30 12.52
C SER A 465 13.53 10.27 13.64
N THR A 466 12.43 9.73 14.14
CA THR A 466 12.43 8.50 14.94
C THR A 466 12.65 7.35 13.98
N ALA A 467 13.91 6.97 13.77
CA ALA A 467 14.25 5.75 13.00
C ALA A 467 13.51 4.57 13.60
N GLY A 468 12.77 3.84 12.75
CA GLY A 468 11.81 2.79 13.05
C GLY A 468 12.00 2.04 14.37
N THR A 469 11.19 2.36 15.36
CA THR A 469 10.99 1.56 16.54
C THR A 469 9.73 0.73 16.35
N GLU A 470 9.95 -0.58 16.24
CA GLU A 470 9.01 -1.70 16.41
C GLU A 470 7.63 -1.60 15.73
N GLY A 471 7.46 -2.42 14.70
CA GLY A 471 6.16 -2.84 14.17
C GLY A 471 5.39 -3.73 15.14
N THR A 472 4.86 -3.16 16.21
CA THR A 472 3.74 -3.71 16.99
C THR A 472 2.87 -2.54 17.40
N GLY A 473 1.58 -2.57 17.00
CA GLY A 473 0.62 -1.50 17.18
C GLY A 473 0.63 -0.87 18.57
N GLY A 474 0.85 0.44 18.62
CA GLY A 474 0.78 1.22 19.85
C GLY A 474 1.47 2.57 19.67
N ALA A 475 0.77 3.62 20.02
CA ALA A 475 1.22 5.00 19.97
C ALA A 475 2.55 5.21 20.73
N GLY A 476 3.47 5.98 20.12
CA GLY A 476 4.51 6.71 20.84
C GLY A 476 5.70 5.92 21.32
N GLY A 477 6.67 5.63 20.43
CA GLY A 477 8.01 5.17 20.80
C GLY A 477 9.01 6.32 20.69
N THR A 478 9.49 6.83 21.82
CA THR A 478 10.58 7.80 21.90
C THR A 478 11.91 7.11 21.65
N SER A 479 12.71 7.62 20.70
CA SER A 479 14.09 7.17 20.49
C SER A 479 14.92 7.41 21.76
N ARG A 480 15.48 6.36 22.36
CA ARG A 480 16.49 6.51 23.39
C ARG A 480 17.84 6.85 22.73
N ARG A 481 18.24 8.10 22.79
CA ARG A 481 19.66 8.46 22.72
C ARG A 481 20.36 7.80 23.91
N GLY A 482 21.22 6.86 23.66
CA GLY A 482 22.21 6.39 24.62
C GLY A 482 23.24 7.48 24.82
N GLY A 483 22.96 8.44 25.70
CA GLY A 483 23.88 9.48 26.11
C GLY A 483 24.74 8.99 27.28
N THR A 484 25.99 8.61 27.03
CA THR A 484 27.03 8.76 28.03
C THR A 484 27.63 10.14 27.84
N GLY A 485 27.44 11.02 28.83
CA GLY A 485 28.04 12.34 28.88
C GLY A 485 29.57 12.28 28.77
N GLY A 486 30.12 12.92 27.75
CA GLY A 486 31.53 13.21 27.55
C GLY A 486 31.68 14.67 27.22
N THR A 487 32.34 15.40 28.10
CA THR A 487 32.69 16.83 28.02
C THR A 487 33.61 17.12 26.85
N GLY A 488 33.32 18.24 26.18
CA GLY A 488 34.13 19.11 25.35
C GLY A 488 35.47 18.63 24.80
N GLY A 489 35.52 18.47 23.46
CA GLY A 489 36.75 18.39 22.69
C GLY A 489 36.54 19.04 21.34
N THR A 490 37.17 20.18 21.13
CA THR A 490 37.25 20.90 19.86
C THR A 490 38.17 20.16 18.88
N GLY A 491 37.70 19.96 17.65
CA GLY A 491 38.53 19.67 16.48
C GLY A 491 38.74 18.20 16.16
N GLY A 492 37.79 17.56 15.46
CA GLY A 492 37.95 16.28 14.81
C GLY A 492 37.09 16.21 13.55
N THR A 493 37.61 15.68 12.48
CA THR A 493 36.96 15.39 11.19
C THR A 493 35.59 14.80 11.40
N GLY A 494 34.54 15.52 10.93
CA GLY A 494 33.16 15.33 11.28
C GLY A 494 32.54 14.00 10.82
N GLU A 495 32.86 12.90 11.46
CA GLU A 495 32.12 11.65 11.30
C GLU A 495 30.89 11.68 12.20
N HIS A 496 29.71 11.54 11.60
CA HIS A 496 28.47 11.35 12.34
C HIS A 496 28.51 10.02 13.13
N PRO A 497 27.83 9.94 14.28
CA PRO A 497 27.80 8.71 15.09
C PRO A 497 27.04 7.59 14.34
N TRP A 498 27.37 6.36 14.66
CA TRP A 498 26.62 5.18 14.24
C TRP A 498 25.19 5.23 14.79
N SER A 499 24.24 4.91 13.93
CA SER A 499 22.82 4.79 14.27
C SER A 499 22.37 3.34 14.08
N ASP A 500 21.64 2.81 15.06
CA ASP A 500 20.95 1.52 14.96
C ASP A 500 19.56 1.77 14.38
N ILE A 501 19.31 1.22 13.21
CA ILE A 501 18.04 1.38 12.50
C ILE A 501 17.41 0.02 12.17
N THR A 502 16.10 -0.01 12.14
CA THR A 502 15.34 -1.12 11.55
C THR A 502 14.61 -0.62 10.32
N VAL A 503 14.84 -1.26 9.19
CA VAL A 503 14.07 -1.05 7.96
C VAL A 503 13.01 -2.14 7.90
N PRO A 504 11.74 -1.83 8.21
CA PRO A 504 10.65 -2.76 7.97
C PRO A 504 10.47 -2.89 6.46
N MET A 505 10.48 -4.12 5.96
CA MET A 505 10.08 -4.42 4.59
C MET A 505 8.61 -4.81 4.56
N SER A 506 7.94 -4.62 3.44
CA SER A 506 6.59 -5.14 3.26
C SER A 506 6.57 -6.64 3.53
N ALA A 507 5.49 -7.12 4.13
CA ALA A 507 5.32 -8.54 4.37
C ALA A 507 5.22 -9.31 3.03
N THR A 508 5.52 -10.62 3.08
CA THR A 508 5.48 -11.47 1.90
C THR A 508 4.99 -12.88 2.21
N ALA A 509 4.54 -13.60 1.18
CA ALA A 509 4.46 -15.05 1.15
C ALA A 509 5.20 -15.52 -0.10
N HIS A 510 6.41 -16.05 0.09
CA HIS A 510 7.29 -16.42 -1.01
C HIS A 510 8.03 -17.73 -0.72
N ARG A 511 8.14 -18.57 -1.74
CA ARG A 511 8.92 -19.81 -1.73
C ARG A 511 10.18 -19.63 -2.58
N PHE A 512 11.33 -19.72 -1.94
CA PHE A 512 12.63 -19.84 -2.59
C PHE A 512 12.83 -21.30 -2.99
N GLY A 513 13.14 -21.56 -4.24
CA GLY A 513 13.35 -22.93 -4.75
C GLY A 513 14.67 -23.56 -4.24
N ALA A 514 14.77 -24.89 -4.33
CA ALA A 514 16.05 -25.58 -4.12
C ALA A 514 17.09 -25.09 -5.15
N GLY A 515 18.32 -24.86 -4.70
CA GLY A 515 19.40 -24.26 -5.50
C GLY A 515 19.33 -22.73 -5.64
N HIS A 516 18.23 -22.07 -5.23
CA HIS A 516 18.12 -20.63 -5.16
C HIS A 516 18.96 -20.06 -4.00
N ARG A 517 19.14 -18.73 -3.94
CA ARG A 517 19.84 -18.06 -2.87
C ARG A 517 19.03 -16.88 -2.36
N VAL A 518 19.00 -16.70 -1.05
CA VAL A 518 18.50 -15.49 -0.41
C VAL A 518 19.51 -14.38 -0.61
N ARG A 519 19.07 -13.22 -1.07
CA ARG A 519 19.92 -12.03 -1.23
C ARG A 519 19.23 -10.81 -0.62
N VAL A 520 20.05 -9.96 0.01
CA VAL A 520 19.65 -8.63 0.44
C VAL A 520 20.37 -7.59 -0.42
N GLN A 521 19.63 -6.57 -0.86
CA GLN A 521 20.17 -5.33 -1.43
C GLN A 521 20.04 -4.22 -0.41
N VAL A 522 21.02 -3.31 -0.35
CA VAL A 522 20.95 -2.05 0.41
C VAL A 522 21.42 -0.90 -0.49
N SER A 523 20.65 0.19 -0.50
CA SER A 523 20.97 1.39 -1.29
C SER A 523 20.45 2.66 -0.61
N GLY A 524 20.80 3.84 -1.13
CA GLY A 524 20.38 5.14 -0.62
C GLY A 524 18.99 5.60 -1.11
N GLY A 525 18.21 4.75 -1.77
CA GLY A 525 16.87 5.10 -2.24
C GLY A 525 16.34 4.19 -3.34
N ALA A 526 15.13 4.47 -3.83
CA ALA A 526 14.47 3.79 -4.95
C ALA A 526 13.59 4.79 -5.72
N HIS A 527 14.25 5.64 -6.51
CA HIS A 527 13.59 6.68 -7.29
C HIS A 527 13.08 6.15 -8.64
N PRO A 528 11.91 6.56 -9.15
CA PRO A 528 11.01 7.59 -8.63
C PRO A 528 9.86 7.05 -7.74
N ARG A 529 9.87 5.77 -7.36
CA ARG A 529 8.86 5.24 -6.46
C ARG A 529 8.79 6.11 -5.20
N PHE A 530 9.95 6.42 -4.62
CA PHE A 530 10.11 7.38 -3.54
C PHE A 530 10.80 8.65 -4.03
N ALA A 531 10.40 9.78 -3.49
CA ALA A 531 11.10 11.03 -3.73
C ALA A 531 12.52 10.95 -3.17
N ARG A 532 13.51 11.34 -3.99
CA ARG A 532 14.91 11.31 -3.58
C ARG A 532 15.17 12.16 -2.33
N ASN A 533 16.04 11.68 -1.48
CA ASN A 533 16.62 12.51 -0.43
C ASN A 533 17.61 13.47 -1.06
N THR A 534 17.50 14.75 -0.76
CA THR A 534 18.39 15.78 -1.33
C THR A 534 19.74 15.88 -0.62
N GLY A 535 19.90 15.19 0.54
CA GLY A 535 21.10 15.22 1.38
C GLY A 535 21.27 16.50 2.18
N THR A 536 20.31 17.43 2.13
CA THR A 536 20.41 18.78 2.71
C THR A 536 19.59 18.98 3.97
N GLY A 537 18.53 18.15 4.19
CA GLY A 537 17.52 18.39 5.23
C GLY A 537 16.51 19.51 4.91
N ASP A 538 16.63 20.14 3.74
CA ASP A 538 15.65 21.14 3.30
C ASP A 538 14.26 20.49 3.10
N PRO A 539 13.15 21.25 3.29
CA PRO A 539 11.80 20.74 3.08
C PRO A 539 11.64 20.16 1.65
N ILE A 540 11.14 18.93 1.56
CA ILE A 540 11.04 18.18 0.30
C ILE A 540 10.27 18.93 -0.80
N ALA A 541 9.24 19.72 -0.41
CA ALA A 541 8.42 20.49 -1.33
C ALA A 541 9.25 21.52 -2.13
N THR A 542 10.20 22.19 -1.47
CA THR A 542 10.89 23.38 -1.97
C THR A 542 12.39 23.21 -2.17
N ALA A 543 12.95 22.08 -1.74
CA ALA A 543 14.37 21.79 -1.90
C ALA A 543 14.80 21.83 -3.37
N THR A 544 15.93 22.51 -3.65
CA THR A 544 16.51 22.61 -4.99
C THR A 544 17.97 22.19 -5.04
N ARG A 545 18.64 22.15 -3.89
CA ARG A 545 20.04 21.78 -3.77
C ARG A 545 20.17 20.27 -3.59
N LEU A 546 21.14 19.66 -4.25
CA LEU A 546 21.44 18.23 -4.19
C LEU A 546 22.85 18.02 -3.63
N VAL A 547 22.98 17.23 -2.58
CA VAL A 547 24.26 16.92 -1.92
C VAL A 547 24.43 15.40 -1.88
N PRO A 548 25.45 14.84 -2.51
CA PRO A 548 25.77 13.42 -2.38
C PRO A 548 26.11 13.05 -0.94
N VAL A 549 25.74 11.83 -0.53
CA VAL A 549 25.98 11.31 0.81
C VAL A 549 26.71 9.97 0.70
N ASP A 550 27.85 9.85 1.41
CA ASP A 550 28.52 8.58 1.62
C ASP A 550 27.84 7.89 2.81
N ILE A 551 27.38 6.66 2.61
CA ILE A 551 26.65 5.86 3.59
C ILE A 551 27.48 4.63 3.92
N GLU A 552 27.70 4.37 5.20
CA GLU A 552 28.45 3.24 5.70
C GLU A 552 27.54 2.30 6.50
N ILE A 553 27.80 1.01 6.36
CA ILE A 553 27.13 -0.09 7.08
C ILE A 553 28.18 -0.86 7.83
N GLY A 554 28.04 -0.91 9.16
CA GLY A 554 28.95 -1.64 10.03
C GLY A 554 28.58 -3.12 10.13
N HIS A 555 29.57 -3.99 10.19
CA HIS A 555 29.42 -5.44 10.34
C HIS A 555 30.24 -5.92 11.52
N GLY A 556 29.69 -6.82 12.37
CA GLY A 556 30.42 -7.39 13.51
C GLY A 556 29.50 -7.65 14.70
N ALA A 557 30.05 -8.27 15.74
CA ALA A 557 29.29 -8.58 16.96
C ALA A 557 28.80 -7.32 17.70
N SER A 558 29.56 -6.22 17.62
CA SER A 558 29.22 -4.92 18.21
C SER A 558 28.35 -4.04 17.26
N LEU A 559 28.24 -4.43 15.99
CA LEU A 559 27.48 -3.72 14.94
C LEU A 559 26.62 -4.75 14.17
N PRO A 560 25.59 -5.34 14.80
CA PRO A 560 24.82 -6.42 14.20
C PRO A 560 23.97 -5.90 13.04
N CYS A 561 24.20 -6.44 11.84
CA CYS A 561 23.32 -6.26 10.68
C CYS A 561 22.60 -7.58 10.42
N VAL A 562 21.28 -7.61 10.64
CA VAL A 562 20.49 -8.85 10.67
C VAL A 562 19.21 -8.70 9.86
N LEU A 563 19.06 -9.56 8.85
CA LEU A 563 17.78 -9.81 8.21
C LEU A 563 16.97 -10.77 9.11
N SER A 564 15.73 -10.46 9.40
CA SER A 564 14.80 -11.31 10.14
C SER A 564 13.50 -11.49 9.37
N GLY A 565 12.97 -12.70 9.38
CA GLY A 565 11.68 -13.03 8.78
C GLY A 565 11.20 -14.40 9.21
N PRO A 566 9.88 -14.63 9.22
CA PRO A 566 9.31 -15.94 9.52
C PRO A 566 9.60 -16.89 8.36
N ALA A 567 10.49 -17.86 8.58
CA ALA A 567 10.89 -18.82 7.57
C ALA A 567 10.77 -20.26 8.08
N SER A 568 10.37 -21.17 7.19
CA SER A 568 10.31 -22.60 7.46
C SER A 568 10.76 -23.39 6.23
N ALA A 569 11.22 -24.63 6.44
CA ALA A 569 11.37 -25.56 5.33
C ALA A 569 9.99 -25.76 4.67
N ALA A 570 9.92 -25.66 3.36
CA ALA A 570 8.67 -25.93 2.64
C ALA A 570 8.30 -27.40 2.85
N GLY A 571 7.11 -27.63 3.38
CA GLY A 571 6.56 -29.00 3.44
C GLY A 571 6.40 -29.59 2.03
N PRO A 572 6.34 -30.93 1.90
CA PRO A 572 6.09 -31.55 0.60
C PRO A 572 4.78 -30.99 0.03
N ALA A 573 4.81 -30.59 -1.25
CA ALA A 573 3.62 -30.17 -1.97
C ALA A 573 2.58 -31.30 -1.89
N ARG A 574 1.40 -31.01 -1.33
CA ARG A 574 0.27 -31.95 -1.27
C ARG A 574 -0.54 -31.92 -2.56
#